data_7be91728c6fdf076ad640954535a4639
#
_entry.id   7be91728c6fdf076ad640954535a4639
#
_cell.length_a   1.000
_cell.length_b   1.000
_cell.length_c   1.000
_cell.angle_alpha   90.00
_cell.angle_beta   90.00
_cell.angle_gamma   90.00
#
_symmetry.space_group_name_H-M   'P 1'
#
loop_
_entity.id
_entity.type
_entity.pdbx_description
1 polymer ?
#
loop_
_entity_poly.entity_id
_entity_poly.type
_entity_poly.pdbx_seq_one_letter_code
_entity_poly.pdbx_strand_id
1 'polypeptide(L)'
;MSISKLLIPLICLIPXLACEEEEPAKQIEREPAQLQLKLTDLRYEXVDGRHTYFHKRHFTESIGNGVTLTKGKVCVERGKTCVSARVRYRIDGGKKLEQPGHHVATRLXSDTITIEYWGKDDTGNNVRVIQELKVTGENFFIK
;
A
#
# COMPACT_ATOMS: atom_id res chain seq x y z
N MET A 1 44.46 65.11 2.51
CA MET A 1 44.30 64.54 2.49
C MET A 1 43.81 63.50 2.44
N SER A 2 43.60 62.87 2.21
CA SER A 2 43.18 62.01 2.13
C SER A 2 42.72 61.00 2.11
N ILE A 3 42.58 60.48 2.12
CA ILE A 3 42.15 59.59 2.13
C ILE A 3 41.62 58.61 1.97
N SER A 4 41.49 58.16 1.86
CA SER A 4 41.07 57.25 1.76
C SER A 4 40.61 56.32 1.60
N LYS A 5 40.50 55.97 1.59
CA LYS A 5 40.15 55.08 1.50
C LYS A 5 39.68 54.10 1.35
N LEU A 6 39.51 53.63 1.28
CA LEU A 6 39.13 52.70 1.10
C LEU A 6 38.68 51.69 1.13
N LEU A 7 38.53 51.36 1.18
CA LEU A 7 38.16 50.38 1.26
C LEU A 7 37.50 49.43 1.09
N ILE A 8 37.31 49.03 1.04
CA ILE A 8 36.67 48.19 0.94
C ILE A 8 36.37 47.15 0.63
N PRO A 9 36.47 46.71 0.72
CA PRO A 9 36.27 45.67 0.39
C PRO A 9 35.64 44.77 0.57
N LEU A 10 35.52 44.50 0.62
CA LEU A 10 35.13 43.58 0.69
C LEU A 10 34.49 42.74 0.67
N ILE A 11 34.40 42.56 0.81
CA ILE A 11 33.71 41.94 0.94
C ILE A 11 33.19 41.10 0.48
N CYS A 12 33.06 40.81 0.26
CA CYS A 12 32.50 40.01 -0.11
C CYS A 12 32.27 39.04 -0.20
N LEU A 13 32.56 38.85 -0.02
CA LEU A 13 32.46 37.90 -0.12
C LEU A 13 31.73 37.19 0.37
N ILE A 14 31.63 37.12 0.56
CA ILE A 14 31.04 36.52 1.09
C ILE A 14 30.15 35.89 0.77
N PRO A 15 29.86 35.85 0.51
CA PRO A 15 28.98 35.33 0.25
C PRO A 15 28.86 34.41 -0.34
N UNK A 16 29.02 34.05 -0.53
CA UNK A 16 28.97 33.69 -0.98
C UNK A 16 28.84 32.94 -0.92
N LEU A 17 29.11 32.60 -0.59
CA LEU A 17 29.11 31.68 -0.39
C LEU A 17 28.19 31.06 0.02
N ALA A 18 27.97 31.20 0.21
CA ALA A 18 27.30 30.65 0.77
C ALA A 18 26.33 30.28 0.20
N CYS A 19 26.24 30.33 -0.28
CA CYS A 19 25.33 30.04 -0.67
C CYS A 19 25.16 29.08 -1.24
N GLU A 20 25.44 28.74 -1.19
CA GLU A 20 25.23 27.91 -1.65
C GLU A 20 24.81 26.97 -1.49
N GLU A 21 24.89 26.70 -1.43
CA GLU A 21 24.63 25.86 -1.22
C GLU A 21 23.66 25.41 -1.00
N GLU A 22 23.12 25.39 -1.00
CA GLU A 22 22.26 25.05 -0.61
C GLU A 22 21.38 24.54 -1.50
N GLU A 23 21.43 24.05 -2.15
CA GLU A 23 20.85 23.37 -2.92
C GLU A 23 20.23 22.42 -2.15
N PRO A 24 19.05 22.34 -2.11
CA PRO A 24 18.35 21.49 -1.30
C PRO A 24 18.63 20.19 -1.82
N ALA A 25 18.66 19.31 -1.00
CA ALA A 25 18.91 18.02 -1.37
C ALA A 25 17.91 17.72 -2.37
N LYS A 26 18.26 17.20 -3.44
CA LYS A 26 17.41 16.84 -4.35
C LYS A 26 16.66 15.76 -3.80
N GLN A 27 15.41 15.77 -3.70
CA GLN A 27 14.63 14.76 -3.21
C GLN A 27 14.58 13.76 -4.27
N ILE A 28 14.89 12.53 -4.01
CA ILE A 28 14.79 11.48 -4.96
C ILE A 28 13.36 11.14 -5.09
N GLU A 29 12.79 11.37 -6.25
CA GLU A 29 11.45 11.04 -6.45
C GLU A 29 11.31 9.60 -6.71
N ARG A 30 10.57 8.87 -5.93
CA ARG A 30 10.32 7.47 -6.17
C ARG A 30 9.01 7.34 -6.88
N GLU A 31 8.89 6.31 -7.70
CA GLU A 31 7.64 6.02 -8.32
C GLU A 31 6.70 5.56 -7.24
N PRO A 32 5.40 5.81 -7.39
CA PRO A 32 4.44 5.32 -6.43
C PRO A 32 4.53 3.82 -6.30
N ALA A 33 4.29 3.31 -5.13
CA ALA A 33 4.35 1.89 -4.89
C ALA A 33 3.34 1.16 -5.77
N GLN A 34 3.67 -0.07 -6.14
CA GLN A 34 2.74 -0.90 -6.86
C GLN A 34 2.56 -2.15 -6.04
N LEU A 35 1.36 -2.32 -5.52
CA LEU A 35 1.05 -3.40 -4.63
C LEU A 35 0.08 -4.36 -5.30
N GLN A 36 0.29 -5.64 -5.10
CA GLN A 36 -0.57 -6.66 -5.62
C GLN A 36 -1.00 -7.57 -4.50
N LEU A 37 -2.25 -7.99 -4.52
CA LEU A 37 -2.76 -8.93 -3.54
C LEU A 37 -3.13 -10.21 -4.28
N LYS A 38 -2.64 -11.34 -3.79
CA LYS A 38 -2.92 -12.61 -4.39
C LYS A 38 -3.39 -13.58 -3.33
N LEU A 39 -4.35 -14.41 -3.67
CA LEU A 39 -4.87 -15.41 -2.74
C LEU A 39 -4.38 -16.78 -3.16
N THR A 40 -3.95 -17.59 -2.21
CA THR A 40 -3.53 -18.94 -2.49
C THR A 40 -4.09 -19.88 -1.45
N ASP A 41 -3.90 -21.18 -1.69
CA ASP A 41 -4.30 -22.22 -0.76
C ASP A 41 -5.78 -22.13 -0.42
N LEU A 42 -6.60 -21.89 -1.40
CA LEU A 42 -8.02 -21.79 -1.16
C LEU A 42 -8.63 -23.14 -0.82
N ARG A 43 -9.47 -23.14 0.20
CA ARG A 43 -10.10 -24.36 0.65
C ARG A 43 -11.53 -24.03 1.08
N TYR A 44 -12.47 -24.82 0.64
CA TYR A 44 -13.88 -24.58 0.91
C TYR A 44 -14.40 -25.42 2.05
N GLU A 45 -15.25 -24.87 2.85
CA GLU A 45 -15.90 -25.58 3.91
C GLU A 45 -17.22 -24.93 4.29
N UNK A 46 -18.25 -25.30 4.65
CA UNK A 46 -19.14 -24.85 4.92
C UNK A 46 -19.08 -24.77 6.07
N VAL A 47 -19.33 -23.86 6.84
CA VAL A 47 -19.26 -23.60 8.26
C VAL A 47 -20.49 -22.84 8.72
N ASP A 48 -21.23 -23.39 9.64
CA ASP A 48 -22.41 -22.74 10.16
C ASP A 48 -23.35 -22.21 9.09
N GLY A 49 -23.56 -23.02 8.09
CA GLY A 49 -24.50 -22.66 7.05
C GLY A 49 -23.97 -21.65 6.06
N ARG A 50 -22.70 -21.31 6.13
CA ARG A 50 -22.13 -20.38 5.19
C ARG A 50 -21.07 -21.01 4.36
N HIS A 51 -21.00 -20.64 3.11
CA HIS A 51 -19.95 -21.08 2.22
C HIS A 51 -18.70 -20.32 2.62
N THR A 52 -17.69 -21.01 3.12
CA THR A 52 -16.52 -20.38 3.68
C THR A 52 -15.28 -20.76 2.89
N TYR A 53 -14.49 -19.79 2.55
CA TYR A 53 -13.31 -19.97 1.72
C TYR A 53 -12.08 -19.54 2.50
N PHE A 54 -11.32 -20.51 2.96
CA PHE A 54 -10.10 -20.28 3.71
C PHE A 54 -8.98 -20.06 2.72
N HIS A 55 -8.06 -19.18 3.03
CA HIS A 55 -6.99 -18.87 2.09
C HIS A 55 -5.84 -18.14 2.77
N LYS A 56 -4.82 -17.96 2.01
CA LYS A 56 -3.66 -17.21 2.43
C LYS A 56 -3.62 -15.95 1.56
N ARG A 57 -3.27 -14.82 2.14
CA ARG A 57 -3.15 -13.56 1.40
C ARG A 57 -1.68 -13.20 1.24
N HIS A 58 -1.29 -12.85 0.03
CA HIS A 58 0.08 -12.46 -0.27
C HIS A 58 0.07 -11.06 -0.82
N PHE A 59 0.82 -10.17 -0.19
CA PHE A 59 0.96 -8.81 -0.70
C PHE A 59 2.36 -8.67 -1.24
N THR A 60 2.51 -8.18 -2.45
CA THR A 60 3.83 -8.01 -3.07
C THR A 60 3.97 -6.59 -3.57
N GLU A 61 5.06 -5.94 -3.22
CA GLU A 61 5.33 -4.59 -3.71
C GLU A 61 6.48 -4.71 -4.71
N SER A 62 6.31 -4.18 -5.91
CA SER A 62 7.25 -4.43 -7.00
C SER A 62 8.15 -3.27 -7.43
N ILE A 63 7.95 -2.09 -6.90
CA ILE A 63 8.71 -0.93 -7.33
C ILE A 63 9.89 -0.61 -6.42
N GLY A 64 9.78 -0.94 -5.16
CA GLY A 64 10.80 -0.58 -4.20
C GLY A 64 10.36 0.54 -3.27
N ASN A 65 9.06 0.82 -3.22
CA ASN A 65 8.52 1.87 -2.37
C ASN A 65 7.60 1.16 -1.37
N GLY A 66 7.98 1.09 -0.12
CA GLY A 66 7.24 0.33 0.88
C GLY A 66 5.85 0.89 1.14
N VAL A 67 4.97 0.04 1.62
CA VAL A 67 3.58 0.41 1.85
C VAL A 67 3.17 0.02 3.26
N THR A 68 2.39 0.87 3.91
CA THR A 68 1.75 0.52 5.16
C THR A 68 0.25 0.55 4.91
N LEU A 69 -0.40 -0.60 5.03
CA LEU A 69 -1.84 -0.67 4.86
C LEU A 69 -2.49 -0.44 6.21
N THR A 70 -3.54 0.36 6.24
CA THR A 70 -4.18 0.74 7.49
C THR A 70 -5.65 0.36 7.57
N LYS A 71 -6.23 -0.06 6.46
CA LYS A 71 -7.64 -0.41 6.47
C LYS A 71 -7.91 -1.56 5.52
N GLY A 72 -8.76 -2.46 5.93
CA GLY A 72 -9.19 -3.55 5.06
C GLY A 72 -10.70 -3.62 5.04
N LYS A 73 -11.26 -4.19 3.98
CA LYS A 73 -12.69 -4.32 3.84
C LYS A 73 -12.98 -5.55 3.02
N VAL A 74 -13.94 -6.33 3.47
CA VAL A 74 -14.39 -7.49 2.72
C VAL A 74 -15.88 -7.30 2.48
N CYS A 75 -16.32 -7.48 1.26
CA CYS A 75 -17.73 -7.42 0.94
C CYS A 75 -18.18 -8.74 0.35
N VAL A 76 -19.31 -9.22 0.80
CA VAL A 76 -19.91 -10.46 0.30
C VAL A 76 -21.36 -10.15 -0.09
N GLU A 77 -22.04 -11.15 -0.59
CA GLU A 77 -23.44 -11.01 -1.01
C GLU A 77 -23.59 -9.92 -2.06
N ARG A 78 -22.69 -9.99 -3.02
CA ARG A 78 -22.65 -9.06 -4.14
C ARG A 78 -22.59 -7.62 -3.67
N GLY A 79 -21.77 -7.41 -2.63
CA GLY A 79 -21.53 -6.07 -2.14
C GLY A 79 -22.51 -5.57 -1.10
N LYS A 80 -23.51 -6.37 -0.76
CA LYS A 80 -24.50 -5.90 0.19
C LYS A 80 -24.08 -6.00 1.63
N THR A 81 -23.15 -6.86 1.94
CA THR A 81 -22.70 -7.04 3.31
C THR A 81 -21.18 -6.82 3.35
N CYS A 82 -20.76 -5.80 4.05
CA CYS A 82 -19.35 -5.47 4.11
C CYS A 82 -18.88 -5.33 5.55
N VAL A 83 -17.65 -5.72 5.79
CA VAL A 83 -17.02 -5.57 7.10
C VAL A 83 -15.69 -4.88 6.89
N SER A 84 -15.44 -3.84 7.65
CA SER A 84 -14.18 -3.11 7.57
C SER A 84 -13.42 -3.27 8.87
N ALA A 85 -12.13 -3.19 8.79
CA ALA A 85 -11.29 -3.27 9.98
C ALA A 85 -10.05 -2.41 9.81
N ARG A 86 -9.54 -1.91 10.91
CA ARG A 86 -8.29 -1.23 10.89
C ARG A 86 -7.24 -2.29 10.94
N VAL A 87 -6.20 -2.12 10.18
CA VAL A 87 -5.10 -3.07 10.18
C VAL A 87 -3.81 -2.27 10.22
N ARG A 88 -2.70 -2.95 10.34
CA ARG A 88 -1.43 -2.33 10.21
C ARG A 88 -0.51 -3.34 9.60
N TYR A 89 -0.47 -3.36 8.29
CA TYR A 89 0.34 -4.33 7.58
C TYR A 89 1.45 -3.61 6.86
N ARG A 90 2.66 -4.02 7.12
CA ARG A 90 3.82 -3.40 6.48
C ARG A 90 4.36 -4.29 5.39
N ILE A 91 4.46 -3.77 4.17
CA ILE A 91 5.08 -4.47 3.07
C ILE A 91 6.28 -3.62 2.67
N ASP A 92 7.47 -4.11 2.92
CA ASP A 92 8.66 -3.34 2.57
C ASP A 92 8.83 -3.28 1.06
N GLY A 93 9.50 -2.26 0.59
CA GLY A 93 9.66 -2.07 -0.85
C GLY A 93 10.33 -3.24 -1.51
N GLY A 94 9.74 -3.72 -2.58
CA GLY A 94 10.26 -4.85 -3.31
C GLY A 94 10.13 -6.18 -2.61
N LYS A 95 9.32 -6.23 -1.55
CA LYS A 95 9.19 -7.44 -0.76
C LYS A 95 7.77 -7.95 -0.73
N LYS A 96 7.57 -8.99 0.03
CA LYS A 96 6.30 -9.67 0.10
C LYS A 96 5.90 -9.84 1.55
N LEU A 97 4.60 -9.79 1.83
CA LEU A 97 4.06 -10.11 3.13
C LEU A 97 3.06 -11.22 2.94
N GLU A 98 3.21 -12.32 3.64
CA GLU A 98 2.29 -13.43 3.59
C GLU A 98 1.47 -13.49 4.83
N GLN A 99 0.17 -13.68 4.68
CA GLN A 99 -0.70 -13.82 5.83
C GLN A 99 -1.57 -15.04 5.69
N PRO A 100 -1.26 -16.10 6.44
CA PRO A 100 -2.07 -17.29 6.39
C PRO A 100 -3.29 -17.14 7.29
N GLY A 101 -4.20 -18.07 7.22
CA GLY A 101 -5.28 -18.11 8.18
C GLY A 101 -6.43 -17.17 7.98
N HIS A 102 -6.62 -16.70 6.79
CA HIS A 102 -7.75 -15.83 6.50
C HIS A 102 -8.93 -16.65 5.98
N HIS A 103 -10.11 -16.09 6.07
CA HIS A 103 -11.27 -16.68 5.43
C HIS A 103 -12.30 -15.61 5.11
N VAL A 104 -13.18 -15.93 4.18
CA VAL A 104 -14.35 -15.10 3.90
C VAL A 104 -15.52 -16.07 3.78
N ALA A 105 -16.70 -15.60 4.11
CA ALA A 105 -17.87 -16.46 4.12
C ALA A 105 -19.07 -15.73 3.53
N THR A 106 -19.90 -16.48 2.80
CA THR A 106 -21.09 -15.87 2.23
C THR A 106 -22.27 -16.85 2.36
N ARG A 107 -23.46 -16.31 2.40
CA ARG A 107 -24.65 -17.13 2.48
C ARG A 107 -25.09 -17.53 1.10
N LEU A 108 -24.59 -16.90 0.09
CA LEU A 108 -25.04 -17.15 -1.26
C LEU A 108 -24.30 -18.28 -1.93
N UNK A 109 -24.83 -18.95 -2.71
CA UNK A 109 -24.33 -19.83 -3.34
C UNK A 109 -23.43 -19.47 -4.23
N SER A 110 -23.91 -18.55 -5.11
CA SER A 110 -23.03 -17.90 -6.04
C SER A 110 -22.81 -16.49 -5.60
N ASP A 111 -21.59 -16.06 -5.61
CA ASP A 111 -21.26 -14.73 -5.11
C ASP A 111 -19.98 -14.19 -5.75
N THR A 112 -19.83 -12.89 -5.67
CA THR A 112 -18.58 -12.24 -5.98
C THR A 112 -18.14 -11.56 -4.69
N ILE A 113 -17.02 -11.99 -4.18
CA ILE A 113 -16.51 -11.49 -2.92
C ILE A 113 -15.35 -10.57 -3.22
N THR A 114 -15.27 -9.42 -2.59
CA THR A 114 -14.15 -8.53 -2.81
C THR A 114 -13.39 -8.33 -1.52
N ILE A 115 -12.08 -8.30 -1.65
CA ILE A 115 -11.19 -8.07 -0.53
C ILE A 115 -10.36 -6.85 -0.92
N GLU A 116 -10.38 -5.84 -0.11
CA GLU A 116 -9.79 -4.57 -0.46
C GLU A 116 -8.99 -4.00 0.71
N TYR A 117 -7.87 -3.35 0.40
CA TYR A 117 -7.05 -2.73 1.43
C TYR A 117 -6.58 -1.37 0.95
N TRP A 118 -6.36 -0.48 1.92
CA TRP A 118 -5.89 0.87 1.63
C TRP A 118 -4.76 1.25 2.57
N GLY A 119 -3.89 2.11 2.11
CA GLY A 119 -2.84 2.65 2.95
C GLY A 119 -2.06 3.71 2.21
N LYS A 120 -0.81 3.86 2.58
CA LYS A 120 0.06 4.84 1.94
C LYS A 120 1.43 4.26 1.72
N ASP A 121 2.09 4.74 0.69
CA ASP A 121 3.46 4.31 0.48
C ASP A 121 4.39 5.26 1.25
N ASP A 122 5.66 4.97 1.25
CA ASP A 122 6.62 5.72 2.04
C ASP A 122 6.82 7.14 1.55
N THR A 123 6.39 7.45 0.36
CA THR A 123 6.49 8.81 -0.13
C THR A 123 5.15 9.54 -0.06
N GLY A 124 4.17 8.94 0.61
CA GLY A 124 2.91 9.63 0.90
C GLY A 124 1.79 9.43 -0.10
N ASN A 125 2.00 8.60 -1.09
CA ASN A 125 0.94 8.36 -2.07
C ASN A 125 -0.08 7.38 -1.53
N ASN A 126 -1.33 7.56 -1.85
CA ASN A 126 -2.36 6.62 -1.44
C ASN A 126 -2.21 5.33 -2.24
N VAL A 127 -2.43 4.22 -1.57
CA VAL A 127 -2.33 2.91 -2.20
C VAL A 127 -3.61 2.17 -1.93
N ARG A 128 -4.10 1.47 -2.94
CA ARG A 128 -5.31 0.66 -2.80
C ARG A 128 -5.09 -0.62 -3.57
N VAL A 129 -5.51 -1.73 -2.99
CA VAL A 129 -5.41 -2.99 -3.69
C VAL A 129 -6.70 -3.76 -3.48
N ILE A 130 -7.14 -4.47 -4.49
CA ILE A 130 -8.39 -5.20 -4.41
C ILE A 130 -8.25 -6.53 -5.12
N GLN A 131 -8.91 -7.53 -4.60
CA GLN A 131 -8.94 -8.84 -5.21
C GLN A 131 -10.36 -9.36 -5.18
N GLU A 132 -10.83 -9.90 -6.30
CA GLU A 132 -12.14 -10.49 -6.37
C GLU A 132 -12.03 -12.00 -6.35
N LEU A 133 -12.99 -12.64 -5.69
CA LEU A 133 -13.08 -14.08 -5.66
C LEU A 133 -14.49 -14.43 -6.10
N LYS A 134 -14.63 -15.15 -7.21
CA LYS A 134 -15.92 -15.58 -7.66
C LYS A 134 -16.17 -16.98 -7.23
N VAL A 135 -17.32 -17.24 -6.61
CA VAL A 135 -17.58 -18.54 -6.02
C VAL A 135 -18.93 -19.09 -6.43
N THR A 136 -19.04 -20.40 -6.46
CA THR A 136 -20.30 -21.10 -6.61
C THR A 136 -20.11 -22.39 -5.82
N GLY A 137 -20.60 -22.40 -4.57
CA GLY A 137 -20.38 -23.54 -3.69
C GLY A 137 -18.91 -23.82 -3.54
N GLU A 138 -18.49 -25.04 -3.77
CA GLU A 138 -17.10 -25.36 -3.59
C GLU A 138 -16.23 -25.03 -4.79
N ASN A 139 -16.82 -24.45 -5.83
CA ASN A 139 -16.04 -24.03 -6.98
C ASN A 139 -15.75 -22.55 -6.87
N PHE A 140 -14.53 -22.19 -7.12
CA PHE A 140 -14.14 -20.79 -7.01
C PHE A 140 -13.01 -20.44 -7.95
N PHE A 141 -12.89 -19.17 -8.29
CA PHE A 141 -11.73 -18.72 -9.01
C PHE A 141 -11.47 -17.24 -8.74
N ILE A 142 -10.24 -16.90 -8.86
CA ILE A 142 -9.77 -15.56 -8.57
C ILE A 142 -9.72 -14.78 -9.86
N LYS A 143 -10.22 -13.57 -9.84
CA LYS A 143 -10.26 -12.80 -11.03
C LYS A 143 -9.25 -11.70 -11.08
#